data_ae839636662a19dc421024c672f0ff67
#
_entry.id   ae839636662a19dc421024c672f0ff67
#
_cell.length_a   1.000
_cell.length_b   1.000
_cell.length_c   1.000
_cell.angle_alpha   90.00
_cell.angle_beta   90.00
_cell.angle_gamma   90.00
#
_symmetry.space_group_name_H-M   'P 1'
#
loop_
_entity.id
_entity.type
_entity.pdbx_description
1 polymer ?
#
loop_
_entity_poly.entity_id
_entity_poly.type
_entity_poly.pdbx_seq_one_letter_code
_entity_poly.pdbx_strand_id
1 'polypeptide(L)'
;EQEIRSFGNKGAVLAADILDYMIRRYADGGEDALMHDALAAAAAVCPQCLVCHDYFVDVECQGEYTAGHTMVDRRGRTGKKPNVSVAMELDLPVFKQWLKDCLKQCG
;
A
#
# COMPACT_ATOMS: atom_id res chain seq x y z
N GLU A 1 -11.95 -11.39 -1.36
CA GLU A 1 -11.15 -12.63 -1.20
C GLU A 1 -11.82 -13.81 -1.91
N GLN A 2 -13.15 -13.91 -1.90
CA GLN A 2 -13.90 -15.00 -2.58
C GLN A 2 -13.60 -15.10 -4.09
N GLU A 3 -13.53 -13.97 -4.78
CA GLU A 3 -13.18 -13.93 -6.20
C GLU A 3 -11.76 -14.46 -6.43
N ILE A 4 -10.79 -14.09 -5.58
CA ILE A 4 -9.41 -14.58 -5.67
C ILE A 4 -9.37 -16.10 -5.46
N ARG A 5 -10.10 -16.61 -4.48
CA ARG A 5 -10.21 -18.05 -4.21
C ARG A 5 -10.74 -18.83 -5.42
N SER A 6 -11.67 -18.23 -6.17
CA SER A 6 -12.27 -18.88 -7.35
C SER A 6 -11.30 -19.10 -8.51
N PHE A 7 -10.11 -18.46 -8.51
CA PHE A 7 -9.08 -18.71 -9.52
C PHE A 7 -8.50 -20.14 -9.47
N GLY A 8 -8.61 -20.81 -8.32
CA GLY A 8 -8.34 -22.23 -8.14
C GLY A 8 -6.87 -22.66 -8.16
N ASN A 9 -5.92 -21.76 -8.46
CA ASN A 9 -4.50 -22.05 -8.34
C ASN A 9 -4.03 -21.95 -6.87
N LYS A 10 -2.92 -22.63 -6.54
CA LYS A 10 -2.41 -22.70 -5.16
C LYS A 10 -2.05 -21.33 -4.57
N GLY A 11 -1.46 -20.45 -5.38
CA GLY A 11 -1.09 -19.11 -4.94
C GLY A 11 -2.31 -18.24 -4.61
N ALA A 12 -3.33 -18.28 -5.45
CA ALA A 12 -4.57 -17.54 -5.23
C ALA A 12 -5.34 -18.06 -4.00
N VAL A 13 -5.40 -19.37 -3.80
CA VAL A 13 -6.03 -19.95 -2.61
C VAL A 13 -5.32 -19.51 -1.34
N LEU A 14 -3.98 -19.60 -1.31
CA LEU A 14 -3.19 -19.13 -0.18
C LEU A 14 -3.38 -17.63 0.08
N ALA A 15 -3.36 -16.81 -0.95
CA ALA A 15 -3.60 -15.37 -0.83
C ALA A 15 -5.01 -15.08 -0.28
N ALA A 16 -6.01 -15.83 -0.71
CA ALA A 16 -7.38 -15.69 -0.20
C ALA A 16 -7.48 -16.08 1.27
N ASP A 17 -6.76 -17.11 1.72
CA ASP A 17 -6.72 -17.50 3.14
C ASP A 17 -6.07 -16.42 4.02
N ILE A 18 -4.96 -15.84 3.55
CA ILE A 18 -4.28 -14.73 4.23
C ILE A 18 -5.21 -13.51 4.32
N LEU A 19 -5.85 -13.14 3.22
CA LEU A 19 -6.78 -12.01 3.18
C LEU A 19 -7.99 -12.22 4.11
N ASP A 20 -8.57 -13.41 4.12
CA ASP A 20 -9.69 -13.75 5.02
C ASP A 20 -9.27 -13.60 6.49
N TYR A 21 -8.09 -14.12 6.84
CA TYR A 21 -7.54 -13.95 8.19
C TYR A 21 -7.34 -12.47 8.56
N MET A 22 -6.75 -11.69 7.65
CA MET A 22 -6.52 -10.25 7.87
C MET A 22 -7.84 -9.50 8.05
N ILE A 23 -8.82 -9.72 7.17
CA ILE A 23 -10.12 -9.06 7.23
C ILE A 23 -10.80 -9.35 8.56
N ARG A 24 -10.83 -10.61 9.01
CA ARG A 24 -11.44 -10.98 10.30
C ARG A 24 -10.74 -10.33 11.47
N ARG A 25 -9.41 -10.37 11.50
CA ARG A 25 -8.60 -9.80 12.58
C ARG A 25 -8.80 -8.28 12.73
N TYR A 26 -8.85 -7.55 11.62
CA TYR A 26 -9.06 -6.10 11.65
C TYR A 26 -10.53 -5.74 11.93
N ALA A 27 -11.48 -6.52 11.42
CA ALA A 27 -12.90 -6.31 11.70
C ALA A 27 -13.23 -6.37 13.19
N ASP A 28 -12.57 -7.28 13.93
CA ASP A 28 -12.71 -7.39 15.39
C ASP A 28 -12.22 -6.14 16.13
N GLY A 29 -11.24 -5.42 15.55
CA GLY A 29 -10.72 -4.15 16.06
C GLY A 29 -11.46 -2.89 15.55
N GLY A 30 -12.42 -3.05 14.64
CA GLY A 30 -13.12 -1.92 14.00
C GLY A 30 -12.27 -1.18 12.97
N GLU A 31 -11.23 -1.80 12.45
CA GLU A 31 -10.30 -1.25 11.47
C GLU A 31 -10.42 -1.98 10.12
N ASP A 32 -10.05 -1.28 9.04
CA ASP A 32 -9.94 -1.88 7.71
C ASP A 32 -8.63 -2.65 7.55
N ALA A 33 -8.68 -3.78 6.85
CA ALA A 33 -7.47 -4.53 6.49
C ALA A 33 -6.64 -3.75 5.47
N LEU A 34 -5.39 -3.45 5.80
CA LEU A 34 -4.46 -2.69 4.97
C LEU A 34 -3.44 -3.62 4.29
N MET A 35 -3.13 -3.34 3.03
CA MET A 35 -2.19 -4.12 2.22
C MET A 35 -0.95 -3.29 1.84
N HIS A 36 -0.17 -2.93 2.84
CA HIS A 36 1.00 -2.04 2.65
C HIS A 36 2.03 -2.62 1.70
N ASP A 37 2.42 -3.88 1.88
CA ASP A 37 3.50 -4.51 1.09
C ASP A 37 3.08 -4.76 -0.37
N ALA A 38 1.84 -5.22 -0.59
CA ALA A 38 1.33 -5.40 -1.94
C ALA A 38 1.20 -4.06 -2.68
N LEU A 39 0.83 -2.99 -1.98
CA LEU A 39 0.76 -1.65 -2.56
C LEU A 39 2.14 -1.10 -2.89
N ALA A 40 3.15 -1.34 -2.04
CA ALA A 40 4.53 -0.97 -2.32
C ALA A 40 5.09 -1.71 -3.55
N ALA A 41 4.77 -3.00 -3.70
CA ALA A 41 5.11 -3.77 -4.89
C ALA A 41 4.41 -3.23 -6.15
N ALA A 42 3.13 -2.86 -6.03
CA ALA A 42 2.39 -2.24 -7.13
C ALA A 42 3.01 -0.92 -7.57
N ALA A 43 3.53 -0.12 -6.65
CA ALA A 43 4.22 1.14 -6.98
C ALA A 43 5.37 0.95 -7.97
N ALA A 44 6.09 -0.18 -7.87
CA ALA A 44 7.21 -0.49 -8.74
C ALA A 44 6.79 -1.00 -10.14
N VAL A 45 5.71 -1.78 -10.22
CA VAL A 45 5.33 -2.51 -11.46
C VAL A 45 4.04 -2.03 -12.10
N CYS A 46 3.21 -1.31 -11.36
CA CYS A 46 1.94 -0.74 -11.79
C CYS A 46 1.80 0.71 -11.26
N PRO A 47 2.72 1.62 -11.62
CA PRO A 47 2.73 2.99 -11.08
C PRO A 47 1.45 3.77 -11.39
N GLN A 48 0.70 3.40 -12.42
CA GLN A 48 -0.57 4.03 -12.78
C GLN A 48 -1.67 3.84 -11.73
N CYS A 49 -1.51 2.93 -10.75
CA CYS A 49 -2.45 2.80 -9.65
C CYS A 49 -2.27 3.87 -8.56
N LEU A 50 -1.21 4.68 -8.64
CA LEU A 50 -0.89 5.70 -7.66
C LEU A 50 -0.90 7.10 -8.27
N VAL A 51 -1.38 8.07 -7.49
CA VAL A 51 -1.20 9.50 -7.75
C VAL A 51 -0.13 10.02 -6.81
N CYS A 52 0.99 10.45 -7.37
CA CYS A 52 2.14 10.94 -6.62
C CYS A 52 2.31 12.45 -6.77
N HIS A 53 2.78 13.08 -5.71
CA HIS A 53 3.17 14.49 -5.69
C HIS A 53 4.56 14.63 -5.10
N ASP A 54 5.33 15.58 -5.62
CA ASP A 54 6.69 15.83 -5.16
C ASP A 54 6.68 16.72 -3.92
N TYR A 55 7.28 16.23 -2.83
CA TYR A 55 7.42 16.97 -1.59
C TYR A 55 8.84 16.87 -1.03
N PHE A 56 9.19 17.82 -0.17
CA PHE A 56 10.33 17.63 0.72
C PHE A 56 9.92 16.68 1.85
N VAL A 57 10.69 15.62 2.03
CA VAL A 57 10.49 14.60 3.06
C VAL A 57 11.76 14.45 3.87
N ASP A 58 11.62 14.37 5.16
CA ASP A 58 12.70 14.09 6.11
C ASP A 58 12.24 13.10 7.17
N VAL A 59 13.18 12.46 7.85
CA VAL A 59 12.89 11.51 8.93
C VAL A 59 13.50 12.05 10.22
N GLU A 60 12.67 12.15 11.27
CA GLU A 60 13.13 12.56 12.59
C GLU A 60 14.03 11.48 13.19
N CYS A 61 15.27 11.83 13.52
CA CYS A 61 16.26 10.87 14.01
C CYS A 61 16.66 11.07 15.47
N GLN A 62 16.30 12.20 16.12
CA GLN A 62 16.78 12.59 17.43
C GLN A 62 15.69 12.77 18.49
N GLY A 63 14.44 12.84 18.09
CA GLY A 63 13.32 13.03 19.01
C GLY A 63 13.12 11.82 19.93
N GLU A 64 12.95 12.08 21.23
CA GLU A 64 12.72 11.02 22.23
C GLU A 64 11.47 10.17 21.89
N TYR A 65 10.40 10.81 21.41
CA TYR A 65 9.11 10.17 21.09
C TYR A 65 8.84 10.05 19.58
N THR A 66 9.56 10.82 18.78
CA THR A 66 9.28 10.97 17.33
C THR A 66 10.37 10.40 16.44
N ALA A 67 11.41 9.78 17.01
CA ALA A 67 12.45 9.12 16.21
C ALA A 67 11.84 8.08 15.27
N GLY A 68 12.19 8.17 13.95
CA GLY A 68 11.60 7.34 12.91
C GLY A 68 10.34 7.92 12.26
N HIS A 69 9.81 9.05 12.78
CA HIS A 69 8.67 9.73 12.18
C HIS A 69 9.05 10.34 10.82
N THR A 70 8.29 10.00 9.79
CA THR A 70 8.46 10.57 8.45
C THR A 70 7.66 11.87 8.33
N MET A 71 8.37 12.98 8.12
CA MET A 71 7.78 14.30 7.95
C MET A 71 7.67 14.65 6.48
N VAL A 72 6.46 14.94 6.02
CA VAL A 72 6.18 15.39 4.64
C VAL A 72 5.79 16.87 4.68
N ASP A 73 6.61 17.72 4.05
CA ASP A 73 6.34 19.15 3.97
C ASP A 73 5.32 19.49 2.89
N ARG A 74 4.05 19.22 3.17
CA ARG A 74 2.95 19.44 2.21
C ARG A 74 2.67 20.92 1.91
N ARG A 75 3.14 21.83 2.79
CA ARG A 75 2.86 23.26 2.71
C ARG A 75 4.07 24.10 2.31
N GLY A 76 5.21 23.45 2.03
CA GLY A 76 6.45 24.18 1.67
C GLY A 76 7.03 25.05 2.79
N ARG A 77 6.71 24.75 4.05
CA ARG A 77 7.12 25.57 5.20
C ARG A 77 8.62 25.55 5.46
N THR A 78 9.30 24.48 5.07
CA THR A 78 10.76 24.38 5.21
C THR A 78 11.50 25.22 4.20
N GLY A 79 10.87 25.63 3.08
CA GLY A 79 11.51 26.28 1.95
C GLY A 79 12.49 25.40 1.18
N LYS A 80 12.59 24.10 1.53
CA LYS A 80 13.46 23.14 0.85
C LYS A 80 12.81 22.61 -0.41
N LYS A 81 13.64 22.26 -1.39
CA LYS A 81 13.17 21.67 -2.65
C LYS A 81 12.64 20.26 -2.41
N PRO A 82 11.60 19.83 -3.15
CA PRO A 82 11.15 18.44 -3.12
C PRO A 82 12.30 17.46 -3.39
N ASN A 83 12.32 16.37 -2.65
CA ASN A 83 13.31 15.30 -2.76
C ASN A 83 12.69 13.91 -2.93
N VAL A 84 11.37 13.79 -2.77
CA VAL A 84 10.66 12.51 -2.86
C VAL A 84 9.34 12.70 -3.60
N SER A 85 9.01 11.76 -4.47
CA SER A 85 7.68 11.61 -5.07
C SER A 85 6.83 10.76 -4.13
N VAL A 86 5.88 11.38 -3.45
CA VAL A 86 5.07 10.77 -2.40
C VAL A 86 3.73 10.33 -2.98
N ALA A 87 3.38 9.05 -2.82
CA ALA A 87 2.06 8.53 -3.18
C ALA A 87 1.00 9.11 -2.24
N MET A 88 0.09 9.89 -2.79
CA MET A 88 -0.96 10.60 -2.05
C MET A 88 -2.33 9.97 -2.21
N GLU A 89 -2.59 9.35 -3.35
CA GLU A 89 -3.88 8.74 -3.66
C GLU A 89 -3.66 7.39 -4.35
N LEU A 90 -4.63 6.51 -4.18
CA LEU A 90 -4.68 5.19 -4.79
C LEU A 90 -5.88 5.10 -5.73
N ASP A 91 -5.64 4.72 -6.98
CA ASP A 91 -6.70 4.21 -7.86
C ASP A 91 -7.02 2.77 -7.47
N LEU A 92 -7.94 2.63 -6.53
CA LEU A 92 -8.28 1.33 -5.96
C LEU A 92 -8.79 0.31 -6.99
N PRO A 93 -9.65 0.65 -7.97
CA PRO A 93 -10.05 -0.26 -9.04
C PRO A 93 -8.85 -0.79 -9.84
N VAL A 94 -7.92 0.07 -10.22
CA VAL A 94 -6.70 -0.31 -10.98
C VAL A 94 -5.82 -1.22 -10.14
N PHE A 95 -5.57 -0.88 -8.87
CA PHE A 95 -4.80 -1.72 -7.95
C PHE A 95 -5.43 -3.11 -7.76
N LYS A 96 -6.74 -3.17 -7.52
CA LYS A 96 -7.46 -4.44 -7.35
C LYS A 96 -7.39 -5.32 -8.61
N GLN A 97 -7.50 -4.71 -9.78
CA GLN A 97 -7.40 -5.45 -11.04
C GLN A 97 -5.99 -6.00 -11.24
N TRP A 98 -4.95 -5.17 -11.03
CA TRP A 98 -3.56 -5.60 -11.10
C TRP A 98 -3.29 -6.78 -10.15
N LEU A 99 -3.71 -6.69 -8.89
CA LEU A 99 -3.51 -7.75 -7.90
C LEU A 99 -4.19 -9.05 -8.31
N LYS A 100 -5.43 -8.97 -8.81
CA LYS A 100 -6.16 -10.14 -9.29
C LYS A 100 -5.46 -10.80 -10.49
N ASP A 101 -4.98 -10.00 -11.43
CA ASP A 101 -4.28 -10.51 -12.61
C ASP A 101 -2.95 -11.20 -12.24
N CYS A 102 -2.21 -10.63 -11.30
CA CYS A 102 -1.02 -11.29 -10.75
C CYS A 102 -1.35 -12.63 -10.09
N LEU A 103 -2.38 -12.68 -9.27
CA LEU A 103 -2.78 -13.91 -8.56
C LEU A 103 -3.35 -14.99 -9.49
N LYS A 104 -3.99 -14.63 -10.59
CA LYS A 104 -4.42 -15.59 -11.62
C LYS A 104 -3.23 -16.31 -12.27
N GLN A 105 -2.09 -15.64 -12.37
CA GLN A 105 -0.88 -16.17 -12.99
C GLN A 105 0.04 -16.91 -12.02
N CYS A 106 -0.21 -16.80 -10.71
CA CYS A 106 0.53 -17.54 -9.70
C CYS A 106 0.14 -19.02 -9.73
N GLY A 107 1.03 -19.82 -10.22
CA GLY A 107 0.84 -21.26 -10.39
C GLY A 107 0.65 -22.06 -9.11
#